data_1ffd26956a4e5a8450e1edee35a16f36
#
_entry.id   1ffd26956a4e5a8450e1edee35a16f36
#
_cell.length_a   1.000
_cell.length_b   1.000
_cell.length_c   1.000
_cell.angle_alpha   90.00
_cell.angle_beta   90.00
_cell.angle_gamma   90.00
#
_symmetry.space_group_name_H-M   'P 1'
#
loop_
_entity.id
_entity.type
_entity.pdbx_description
1 polymer ?
#
loop_
_entity_poly.entity_id
_entity_poly.type
_entity_poly.pdbx_seq_one_letter_code
_entity_poly.pdbx_strand_id
1 'polypeptide(L)'
;MSQNEGQEAGDEGETMGVADGERSQQGQFPIVGVGASAGGLEALEKFFDHLPSDTGMAFVVIQHLSPDYKSLMAELLSKHTKMKVMRAEDGLPVERDEVYLIPPKKTLRIFNGRLLLEEQESRGGLNLPIDIFFRALAKDSGELAVGVVLSGTGSDGMRGVSAIKEAGGMVMVQD
;
A
#
# COMPACT_ATOMS: atom_id res chain seq x y z
N MET A 1 -72.59 18.85 21.55
CA MET A 1 -72.22 17.51 22.04
C MET A 1 -71.25 16.91 21.00
N SER A 2 -70.18 16.41 21.51
CA SER A 2 -69.14 15.55 20.92
C SER A 2 -67.96 16.25 20.30
N GLN A 3 -66.96 16.16 21.06
CA GLN A 3 -65.54 16.39 20.86
C GLN A 3 -65.00 15.43 19.79
N ASN A 4 -64.05 15.88 19.03
CA ASN A 4 -63.09 14.97 18.40
C ASN A 4 -61.70 15.56 18.48
N GLU A 5 -60.87 14.88 19.22
CA GLU A 5 -59.50 15.22 19.52
C GLU A 5 -58.62 14.92 18.30
N GLY A 6 -57.78 15.90 17.92
CA GLY A 6 -56.77 15.74 16.93
C GLY A 6 -55.58 15.00 17.51
N GLN A 7 -55.08 14.04 16.75
CA GLN A 7 -53.85 13.29 17.05
C GLN A 7 -52.79 13.76 16.09
N GLU A 8 -51.80 14.51 16.64
CA GLU A 8 -50.59 14.88 15.96
C GLU A 8 -49.70 13.64 15.82
N ALA A 9 -49.37 13.29 14.61
CA ALA A 9 -48.35 12.29 14.31
C ALA A 9 -47.00 13.03 14.14
N GLY A 10 -46.10 12.82 15.10
CA GLY A 10 -44.75 13.31 15.03
C GLY A 10 -43.98 12.61 13.94
N ASP A 11 -43.42 13.39 13.07
CA ASP A 11 -42.41 13.01 12.08
C ASP A 11 -41.06 12.86 12.81
N GLU A 12 -40.70 11.63 13.17
CA GLU A 12 -39.38 11.29 13.66
C GLU A 12 -38.46 11.10 12.44
N GLY A 13 -37.77 12.18 12.03
CA GLY A 13 -36.70 12.13 11.07
C GLY A 13 -35.56 11.27 11.61
N GLU A 14 -35.43 10.04 11.12
CA GLU A 14 -34.25 9.23 11.26
C GLU A 14 -33.09 9.90 10.51
N THR A 15 -32.25 10.60 11.25
CA THR A 15 -30.92 10.96 10.78
C THR A 15 -30.10 9.67 10.71
N MET A 16 -29.95 9.13 9.50
CA MET A 16 -28.94 8.12 9.20
C MET A 16 -27.56 8.73 9.51
N GLY A 17 -27.07 8.43 10.70
CA GLY A 17 -25.69 8.66 11.06
C GLY A 17 -24.80 7.86 10.11
N VAL A 18 -24.08 8.57 9.26
CA VAL A 18 -22.95 8.00 8.51
C VAL A 18 -21.97 7.51 9.56
N ALA A 19 -21.88 6.20 9.73
CA ALA A 19 -20.88 5.59 10.57
C ALA A 19 -19.51 5.97 9.99
N ASP A 20 -18.87 6.96 10.59
CA ASP A 20 -17.43 7.16 10.47
C ASP A 20 -16.78 5.86 10.93
N GLY A 21 -16.27 5.11 9.95
CA GLY A 21 -15.64 3.83 10.18
C GLY A 21 -14.54 4.00 11.22
N GLU A 22 -14.75 3.37 12.35
CA GLU A 22 -13.77 3.23 13.42
C GLU A 22 -12.45 2.81 12.79
N ARG A 23 -11.51 3.74 12.67
CA ARG A 23 -10.10 3.42 12.54
C ARG A 23 -9.77 2.65 13.81
N SER A 24 -9.71 1.33 13.72
CA SER A 24 -9.18 0.51 14.78
C SER A 24 -7.85 1.13 15.20
N GLN A 25 -7.74 1.52 16.46
CA GLN A 25 -6.54 2.10 17.09
C GLN A 25 -5.46 1.02 17.29
N GLN A 26 -5.18 0.24 16.28
CA GLN A 26 -3.90 -0.42 16.14
C GLN A 26 -2.92 0.66 15.73
N GLY A 27 -2.06 1.06 16.66
CA GLY A 27 -1.23 2.25 16.56
C GLY A 27 -0.62 2.40 15.17
N GLN A 28 -0.83 3.56 14.55
CA GLN A 28 -0.29 3.90 13.24
C GLN A 28 1.22 3.65 13.22
N PHE A 29 1.70 3.05 12.16
CA PHE A 29 3.11 2.74 11.95
C PHE A 29 3.53 3.08 10.52
N PRO A 30 4.81 3.34 10.28
CA PRO A 30 5.27 3.66 8.94
C PRO A 30 5.09 2.48 7.98
N ILE A 31 4.64 2.78 6.77
CA ILE A 31 4.56 1.83 5.66
C ILE A 31 5.58 2.24 4.60
N VAL A 32 6.46 1.33 4.26
CA VAL A 32 7.57 1.53 3.32
C VAL A 32 7.20 0.91 1.98
N GLY A 33 6.95 1.74 0.98
CA GLY A 33 6.87 1.29 -0.41
C GLY A 33 8.28 1.19 -0.99
N VAL A 34 8.64 0.02 -1.51
CA VAL A 34 9.95 -0.22 -2.14
C VAL A 34 9.75 -0.47 -3.62
N GLY A 35 10.14 0.49 -4.45
CA GLY A 35 10.10 0.38 -5.90
C GLY A 35 11.44 -0.12 -6.47
N ALA A 36 11.38 -1.15 -7.31
CA ALA A 36 12.57 -1.69 -7.98
C ALA A 36 12.28 -2.07 -9.43
N SER A 37 13.29 -1.94 -10.31
CA SER A 37 13.22 -2.42 -11.68
C SER A 37 13.35 -3.95 -11.78
N ALA A 38 13.20 -4.49 -12.99
CA ALA A 38 13.39 -5.91 -13.27
C ALA A 38 14.80 -6.42 -12.89
N GLY A 39 15.84 -5.56 -12.96
CA GLY A 39 17.20 -5.86 -12.51
C GLY A 39 17.46 -5.59 -11.03
N GLY A 40 16.46 -5.16 -10.27
CA GLY A 40 16.62 -4.71 -8.89
C GLY A 40 16.63 -5.80 -7.81
N LEU A 41 16.67 -7.09 -8.20
CA LEU A 41 16.65 -8.19 -7.21
C LEU A 41 17.84 -8.10 -6.24
N GLU A 42 19.05 -7.93 -6.74
CA GLU A 42 20.26 -7.82 -5.90
C GLU A 42 20.18 -6.60 -4.96
N ALA A 43 19.61 -5.49 -5.43
CA ALA A 43 19.40 -4.31 -4.60
C ALA A 43 18.38 -4.56 -3.49
N LEU A 44 17.29 -5.30 -3.79
CA LEU A 44 16.30 -5.74 -2.80
C LEU A 44 16.91 -6.69 -1.77
N GLU A 45 17.66 -7.68 -2.19
CA GLU A 45 18.35 -8.63 -1.30
C GLU A 45 19.26 -7.87 -0.34
N LYS A 46 20.13 -7.00 -0.84
CA LYS A 46 21.01 -6.15 -0.02
C LYS A 46 20.23 -5.23 0.91
N PHE A 47 19.12 -4.67 0.46
CA PHE A 47 18.27 -3.82 1.28
C PHE A 47 17.73 -4.58 2.49
N PHE A 48 17.19 -5.78 2.28
CA PHE A 48 16.65 -6.60 3.36
C PHE A 48 17.71 -7.25 4.24
N ASP A 49 18.89 -7.58 3.72
CA ASP A 49 20.03 -8.07 4.51
C ASP A 49 20.48 -7.10 5.61
N HIS A 50 20.30 -5.80 5.38
CA HIS A 50 20.73 -4.75 6.29
C HIS A 50 19.60 -4.22 7.20
N LEU A 51 18.37 -4.74 7.05
CA LEU A 51 17.24 -4.35 7.88
C LEU A 51 17.05 -5.32 9.05
N PRO A 52 16.89 -4.81 10.28
CA PRO A 52 16.43 -5.64 11.40
C PRO A 52 15.00 -6.15 11.12
N SER A 53 14.63 -7.26 11.74
CA SER A 53 13.32 -7.88 11.55
C SER A 53 12.21 -7.29 12.44
N ASP A 54 12.56 -6.38 13.32
CA ASP A 54 11.73 -5.74 14.33
C ASP A 54 11.75 -4.21 14.16
N THR A 55 11.58 -3.74 12.94
CA THR A 55 11.61 -2.30 12.61
C THR A 55 10.38 -1.55 13.12
N GLY A 56 9.28 -2.25 13.37
CA GLY A 56 7.97 -1.67 13.64
C GLY A 56 7.30 -1.07 12.39
N MET A 57 7.86 -1.28 11.20
CA MET A 57 7.35 -0.82 9.91
C MET A 57 6.82 -2.01 9.09
N ALA A 58 5.98 -1.72 8.11
CA ALA A 58 5.62 -2.70 7.08
C ALA A 58 6.29 -2.35 5.76
N PHE A 59 6.55 -3.35 4.92
CA PHE A 59 7.22 -3.18 3.63
C PHE A 59 6.34 -3.70 2.50
N VAL A 60 6.15 -2.89 1.47
CA VAL A 60 5.41 -3.27 0.26
C VAL A 60 6.34 -3.11 -0.94
N VAL A 61 6.70 -4.23 -1.56
CA VAL A 61 7.65 -4.27 -2.67
C VAL A 61 6.90 -4.25 -4.00
N ILE A 62 7.15 -3.24 -4.79
CA ILE A 62 6.62 -3.04 -6.13
C ILE A 62 7.77 -3.23 -7.11
N GLN A 63 7.82 -4.39 -7.75
CA GLN A 63 8.88 -4.71 -8.70
C GLN A 63 8.31 -5.04 -10.08
N HIS A 64 8.94 -4.49 -11.11
CA HIS A 64 8.73 -4.90 -12.50
C HIS A 64 9.38 -6.26 -12.73
N LEU A 65 8.64 -7.34 -12.55
CA LEU A 65 9.14 -8.70 -12.77
C LEU A 65 8.72 -9.23 -14.13
N SER A 66 9.67 -9.91 -14.80
CA SER A 66 9.34 -10.83 -15.88
C SER A 66 8.40 -11.94 -15.36
N PRO A 67 7.45 -12.41 -16.18
CA PRO A 67 6.53 -13.48 -15.80
C PRO A 67 7.19 -14.73 -15.21
N ASP A 68 8.40 -15.04 -15.63
CA ASP A 68 9.10 -16.30 -15.31
C ASP A 68 9.73 -16.32 -13.90
N TYR A 69 10.03 -15.16 -13.32
CA TYR A 69 10.66 -15.05 -11.99
C TYR A 69 9.69 -14.88 -10.81
N LYS A 70 8.39 -14.91 -11.07
CA LYS A 70 7.36 -14.46 -10.12
C LYS A 70 7.01 -15.42 -8.99
N SER A 71 7.24 -16.72 -9.19
CA SER A 71 6.90 -17.74 -8.18
C SER A 71 7.93 -17.84 -7.06
N LEU A 72 9.18 -17.47 -7.33
CA LEU A 72 10.31 -17.64 -6.42
C LEU A 72 10.66 -16.40 -5.59
N MET A 73 10.08 -15.22 -5.88
CA MET A 73 10.48 -13.98 -5.24
C MET A 73 10.27 -13.99 -3.73
N ALA A 74 9.16 -14.53 -3.26
CA ALA A 74 8.89 -14.64 -1.82
C ALA A 74 9.92 -15.57 -1.14
N GLU A 75 10.24 -16.69 -1.76
CA GLU A 75 11.27 -17.62 -1.29
C GLU A 75 12.67 -17.00 -1.29
N LEU A 76 13.01 -16.26 -2.35
CA LEU A 76 14.30 -15.58 -2.46
C LEU A 76 14.45 -14.52 -1.36
N LEU A 77 13.50 -13.62 -1.22
CA LEU A 77 13.56 -12.56 -0.20
C LEU A 77 13.49 -13.11 1.24
N SER A 78 12.79 -14.22 1.47
CA SER A 78 12.75 -14.87 2.79
C SER A 78 14.11 -15.35 3.28
N LYS A 79 15.12 -15.47 2.41
CA LYS A 79 16.50 -15.78 2.81
C LYS A 79 17.27 -14.58 3.34
N HIS A 80 16.79 -13.36 3.00
CA HIS A 80 17.44 -12.10 3.31
C HIS A 80 16.77 -11.33 4.45
N THR A 81 15.67 -11.84 5.00
CA THR A 81 14.98 -11.26 6.15
C THR A 81 14.32 -12.33 7.01
N LYS A 82 14.19 -12.06 8.30
CA LYS A 82 13.37 -12.88 9.22
C LYS A 82 11.92 -12.44 9.29
N MET A 83 11.58 -11.31 8.66
CA MET A 83 10.19 -10.87 8.52
C MET A 83 9.43 -11.86 7.65
N LYS A 84 8.13 -11.99 7.88
CA LYS A 84 7.27 -12.83 7.05
C LYS A 84 7.09 -12.17 5.67
N VAL A 85 7.49 -12.89 4.61
CA VAL A 85 7.37 -12.43 3.22
C VAL A 85 6.20 -13.16 2.55
N MET A 86 5.28 -12.39 1.98
CA MET A 86 4.10 -12.95 1.31
C MET A 86 3.71 -12.15 0.07
N ARG A 87 2.90 -12.73 -0.78
CA ARG A 87 2.23 -12.00 -1.86
C ARG A 87 1.07 -11.20 -1.29
N ALA A 88 0.90 -9.99 -1.81
CA ALA A 88 -0.27 -9.19 -1.51
C ALA A 88 -1.53 -9.88 -2.05
N GLU A 89 -2.58 -9.86 -1.25
CA GLU A 89 -3.93 -10.31 -1.60
C GLU A 89 -4.91 -9.16 -1.47
N ASP A 90 -6.01 -9.22 -2.23
CA ASP A 90 -7.01 -8.16 -2.19
C ASP A 90 -7.70 -8.07 -0.82
N GLY A 91 -7.77 -6.87 -0.27
CA GLY A 91 -8.33 -6.60 1.06
C GLY A 91 -7.43 -6.98 2.24
N LEU A 92 -6.20 -7.48 1.99
CA LEU A 92 -5.29 -7.89 3.05
C LEU A 92 -4.86 -6.69 3.92
N PRO A 93 -5.05 -6.73 5.26
CA PRO A 93 -4.54 -5.70 6.14
C PRO A 93 -3.01 -5.74 6.19
N VAL A 94 -2.40 -4.57 6.25
CA VAL A 94 -0.94 -4.44 6.39
C VAL A 94 -0.59 -4.52 7.86
N GLU A 95 0.35 -5.40 8.21
CA GLU A 95 0.83 -5.63 9.57
C GLU A 95 2.30 -5.21 9.71
N ARG A 96 2.70 -4.86 10.95
CA ARG A 96 4.09 -4.51 11.25
C ARG A 96 5.02 -5.69 11.02
N ASP A 97 6.25 -5.39 10.62
CA ASP A 97 7.32 -6.36 10.45
C ASP A 97 6.97 -7.49 9.46
N GLU A 98 6.14 -7.16 8.47
CA GLU A 98 5.80 -8.02 7.34
C GLU A 98 6.20 -7.39 6.02
N VAL A 99 6.47 -8.23 5.02
CA VAL A 99 6.87 -7.85 3.65
C VAL A 99 5.85 -8.38 2.66
N TYR A 100 5.26 -7.49 1.89
CA TYR A 100 4.25 -7.78 0.88
C TYR A 100 4.80 -7.57 -0.52
N LEU A 101 4.63 -8.55 -1.40
CA LEU A 101 5.08 -8.49 -2.78
C LEU A 101 3.89 -8.28 -3.72
N ILE A 102 4.03 -7.38 -4.69
CA ILE A 102 3.03 -7.20 -5.73
C ILE A 102 2.88 -8.50 -6.56
N PRO A 103 1.66 -9.01 -6.76
CA PRO A 103 1.43 -10.13 -7.67
C PRO A 103 1.67 -9.74 -9.12
N PRO A 104 1.99 -10.73 -9.97
CA PRO A 104 2.13 -10.50 -11.40
C PRO A 104 0.85 -9.96 -12.05
N LYS A 105 1.02 -9.07 -13.04
CA LYS A 105 -0.07 -8.49 -13.84
C LYS A 105 -1.18 -7.82 -13.03
N LYS A 106 -0.85 -7.38 -11.82
CA LYS A 106 -1.75 -6.63 -10.94
C LYS A 106 -1.22 -5.22 -10.72
N THR A 107 -2.13 -4.32 -10.45
CA THR A 107 -1.86 -3.01 -9.87
C THR A 107 -2.18 -3.07 -8.39
N LEU A 108 -1.33 -2.53 -7.57
CA LEU A 108 -1.48 -2.52 -6.11
C LEU A 108 -1.74 -1.11 -5.62
N ARG A 109 -2.73 -0.97 -4.77
CA ARG A 109 -3.04 0.26 -4.02
C ARG A 109 -3.14 -0.05 -2.54
N ILE A 110 -3.22 0.98 -1.72
CA ILE A 110 -3.52 0.86 -0.30
C ILE A 110 -4.63 1.87 0.06
N PHE A 111 -5.55 1.43 0.88
CA PHE A 111 -6.64 2.25 1.41
C PHE A 111 -7.04 1.76 2.80
N ASN A 112 -7.08 2.67 3.77
CA ASN A 112 -7.34 2.38 5.19
C ASN A 112 -6.48 1.24 5.74
N GLY A 113 -5.19 1.24 5.40
CA GLY A 113 -4.23 0.21 5.84
C GLY A 113 -4.46 -1.18 5.22
N ARG A 114 -5.24 -1.29 4.14
CA ARG A 114 -5.48 -2.55 3.42
C ARG A 114 -4.96 -2.46 2.00
N LEU A 115 -4.36 -3.54 1.54
CA LEU A 115 -3.90 -3.69 0.16
C LEU A 115 -5.08 -3.99 -0.75
N LEU A 116 -5.15 -3.30 -1.89
CA LEU A 116 -6.18 -3.48 -2.90
C LEU A 116 -5.52 -3.86 -4.22
N LEU A 117 -5.97 -4.94 -4.84
CA LEU A 117 -5.48 -5.44 -6.11
C LEU A 117 -6.47 -5.15 -7.23
N GLU A 118 -5.96 -4.59 -8.31
CA GLU A 118 -6.71 -4.35 -9.54
C GLU A 118 -6.03 -5.08 -10.70
N GLU A 119 -6.80 -5.49 -11.71
CA GLU A 119 -6.23 -6.00 -12.95
C GLU A 119 -5.45 -4.88 -13.66
N GLN A 120 -4.30 -5.21 -14.22
CA GLN A 120 -3.58 -4.30 -15.09
C GLN A 120 -4.41 -4.03 -16.35
N GLU A 121 -4.73 -2.76 -16.61
CA GLU A 121 -5.41 -2.40 -17.85
C GLU A 121 -4.50 -2.66 -19.05
N SER A 122 -4.93 -3.57 -19.93
CA SER A 122 -4.21 -3.94 -21.16
C SER A 122 -4.30 -2.88 -22.27
N ARG A 123 -4.95 -1.74 -22.01
CA ARG A 123 -5.20 -0.69 -23.01
C ARG A 123 -4.04 0.30 -23.06
N GLY A 124 -3.00 0.00 -23.84
CA GLY A 124 -2.09 0.97 -24.47
C GLY A 124 -1.47 2.11 -23.63
N GLY A 125 -1.70 2.15 -22.33
CA GLY A 125 -1.16 3.15 -21.42
C GLY A 125 0.15 2.69 -20.78
N LEU A 126 0.99 3.66 -20.43
CA LEU A 126 2.21 3.41 -19.67
C LEU A 126 1.82 2.91 -18.26
N ASN A 127 2.10 1.64 -18.00
CA ASN A 127 1.84 1.07 -16.67
C ASN A 127 2.99 1.43 -15.74
N LEU A 128 2.69 2.26 -14.75
CA LEU A 128 3.64 2.75 -13.75
C LEU A 128 3.20 2.28 -12.34
N PRO A 129 3.41 1.00 -12.01
CA PRO A 129 2.91 0.42 -10.76
C PRO A 129 3.53 1.06 -9.52
N ILE A 130 4.77 1.53 -9.58
CA ILE A 130 5.43 2.20 -8.46
C ILE A 130 4.75 3.56 -8.20
N ASP A 131 4.54 4.36 -9.23
CA ASP A 131 3.82 5.63 -9.13
C ASP A 131 2.41 5.45 -8.57
N ILE A 132 1.69 4.44 -9.04
CA ILE A 132 0.32 4.15 -8.58
C ILE A 132 0.30 3.82 -7.09
N PHE A 133 1.17 2.93 -6.65
CA PHE A 133 1.23 2.54 -5.24
C PHE A 133 1.70 3.69 -4.35
N PHE A 134 2.76 4.39 -4.70
CA PHE A 134 3.30 5.48 -3.89
C PHE A 134 2.31 6.64 -3.72
N ARG A 135 1.55 6.95 -4.76
CA ARG A 135 0.47 7.96 -4.66
C ARG A 135 -0.67 7.50 -3.75
N ALA A 136 -1.04 6.22 -3.79
CA ALA A 136 -2.02 5.66 -2.87
C ALA A 136 -1.50 5.67 -1.44
N LEU A 137 -0.24 5.27 -1.23
CA LEU A 137 0.44 5.27 0.06
C LEU A 137 0.53 6.68 0.67
N ALA A 138 0.88 7.69 -0.13
CA ALA A 138 0.91 9.08 0.31
C ALA A 138 -0.45 9.55 0.84
N LYS A 139 -1.54 9.19 0.16
CA LYS A 139 -2.91 9.54 0.59
C LYS A 139 -3.35 8.79 1.84
N ASP A 140 -2.97 7.52 1.95
CA ASP A 140 -3.40 6.65 3.05
C ASP A 140 -2.63 6.94 4.34
N SER A 141 -1.32 7.07 4.25
CA SER A 141 -0.41 7.08 5.41
C SER A 141 0.19 8.46 5.73
N GLY A 142 0.07 9.44 4.82
CA GLY A 142 0.54 10.81 5.05
C GLY A 142 2.01 10.87 5.47
N GLU A 143 2.29 11.45 6.63
CA GLU A 143 3.64 11.58 7.19
C GLU A 143 4.32 10.23 7.51
N LEU A 144 3.54 9.16 7.67
CA LEU A 144 4.04 7.80 7.90
C LEU A 144 4.34 7.04 6.60
N ALA A 145 4.11 7.65 5.44
CA ALA A 145 4.48 7.08 4.16
C ALA A 145 6.00 7.18 3.95
N VAL A 146 6.63 6.07 3.60
CA VAL A 146 8.05 6.03 3.21
C VAL A 146 8.18 5.44 1.82
N GLY A 147 8.84 6.15 0.91
CA GLY A 147 9.13 5.70 -0.43
C GLY A 147 10.62 5.39 -0.58
N VAL A 148 10.95 4.17 -0.95
CA VAL A 148 12.32 3.75 -1.30
C VAL A 148 12.34 3.39 -2.78
N VAL A 149 13.21 4.03 -3.54
CA VAL A 149 13.44 3.73 -4.96
C VAL A 149 14.82 3.12 -5.10
N LEU A 150 14.85 1.84 -5.45
CA LEU A 150 16.09 1.12 -5.75
C LEU A 150 16.40 1.24 -7.24
N SER A 151 17.67 1.02 -7.59
CA SER A 151 18.24 1.29 -8.92
C SER A 151 17.39 0.82 -10.10
N GLY A 152 17.41 1.57 -11.19
CA GLY A 152 16.96 1.14 -12.51
C GLY A 152 15.47 1.28 -12.79
N THR A 153 14.69 2.00 -11.98
CA THR A 153 13.24 2.15 -12.20
C THR A 153 12.84 3.03 -13.38
N GLY A 154 13.80 3.69 -14.02
CA GLY A 154 13.53 4.64 -15.09
C GLY A 154 12.70 5.83 -14.60
N SER A 155 11.57 6.10 -15.25
CA SER A 155 10.64 7.18 -14.86
C SER A 155 9.51 6.74 -13.92
N ASP A 156 9.36 5.42 -13.68
CA ASP A 156 8.34 4.92 -12.75
C ASP A 156 8.76 5.22 -11.30
N GLY A 157 7.84 5.77 -10.54
CA GLY A 157 8.07 6.20 -9.17
C GLY A 157 8.31 7.70 -8.98
N MET A 158 8.66 8.46 -10.03
CA MET A 158 8.98 9.89 -9.88
C MET A 158 7.80 10.72 -9.35
N ARG A 159 6.60 10.50 -9.90
CA ARG A 159 5.38 11.18 -9.44
C ARG A 159 4.94 10.69 -8.07
N GLY A 160 5.14 9.41 -7.80
CA GLY A 160 4.86 8.81 -6.50
C GLY A 160 5.76 9.37 -5.40
N VAL A 161 7.06 9.53 -5.68
CA VAL A 161 8.03 10.18 -4.78
C VAL A 161 7.60 11.61 -4.45
N SER A 162 7.17 12.39 -5.44
CA SER A 162 6.67 13.75 -5.22
C SER A 162 5.43 13.73 -4.32
N ALA A 163 4.48 12.83 -4.57
CA ALA A 163 3.28 12.70 -3.75
C ALA A 163 3.60 12.37 -2.27
N ILE A 164 4.56 11.46 -2.02
CA ILE A 164 4.98 11.13 -0.66
C ILE A 164 5.61 12.35 0.05
N LYS A 165 6.48 13.09 -0.64
CA LYS A 165 7.07 14.32 -0.09
C LYS A 165 6.01 15.38 0.21
N GLU A 166 5.07 15.60 -0.69
CA GLU A 166 3.95 16.54 -0.50
C GLU A 166 3.06 16.17 0.68
N ALA A 167 2.91 14.87 0.97
CA ALA A 167 2.18 14.36 2.13
C ALA A 167 2.97 14.43 3.46
N GLY A 168 4.21 14.93 3.44
CA GLY A 168 5.09 15.01 4.61
C GLY A 168 5.87 13.72 4.91
N GLY A 169 5.78 12.72 4.03
CA GLY A 169 6.48 11.44 4.16
C GLY A 169 7.97 11.52 3.79
N MET A 170 8.66 10.42 3.99
CA MET A 170 10.10 10.28 3.72
C MET A 170 10.36 9.59 2.38
N VAL A 171 11.42 10.02 1.69
CA VAL A 171 11.86 9.39 0.44
C VAL A 171 13.36 9.11 0.47
N MET A 172 13.73 7.91 0.06
CA MET A 172 15.10 7.48 -0.16
C MET A 172 15.25 6.96 -1.59
N VAL A 173 16.30 7.37 -2.26
CA VAL A 173 16.63 6.95 -3.63
C VAL A 173 18.05 6.43 -3.64
N GLN A 174 18.23 5.25 -4.20
CA GLN A 174 19.56 4.67 -4.39
C GLN A 174 20.24 5.38 -5.57
N ASP A 175 21.48 5.80 -5.36
CA ASP A 175 22.37 6.37 -6.40
C ASP A 175 22.86 5.30 -7.38
#